data_96f7bc7cbcf44da61c5f3aed3dbc89c1
#
_entry.id   96f7bc7cbcf44da61c5f3aed3dbc89c1
#
_cell.length_a   1.000
_cell.length_b   1.000
_cell.length_c   1.000
_cell.angle_alpha   90.00
_cell.angle_beta   90.00
_cell.angle_gamma   90.00
#
_symmetry.space_group_name_H-M   'P 1'
#
loop_
_entity.id
_entity.type
_entity.pdbx_description
1 polymer ?
#
loop_
_entity_poly.entity_id
_entity_poly.type
_entity_poly.pdbx_seq_one_letter_code
_entity_poly.pdbx_strand_id
1 'polypeptide(L)'
;MQCPKCQNTINPTDRFCSKCGYDTQKQETPVQNSALALQSKNYFQALFSHDKEISSTHAYSTKLSLALIGAGILAIVILLLVATHEVEKISPLQIIIKIIMLTAMSIGGTTYLIHFLVQKFTDQKIPLKKVLSDYVLINTFAIISILLAIVCFLIKVNYLPQFFFLMAILIFTVSPLYLLSKYISTHKTSIGSYYIILIFLVAQSFLMFMIGESIFVSVTKMTADFMQNSIQSGW
;
A
#
# COMPACT_ATOMS: atom_id res chain seq x y z
N MET A 1 -27.55 -21.13 32.13
CA MET A 1 -26.43 -21.32 31.18
C MET A 1 -25.33 -22.11 31.85
N GLN A 2 -24.43 -22.73 31.08
CA GLN A 2 -23.30 -23.47 31.65
C GLN A 2 -22.05 -22.60 31.71
N CYS A 3 -21.27 -22.71 32.78
CA CYS A 3 -19.99 -22.02 32.91
C CYS A 3 -18.98 -22.48 31.89
N PRO A 4 -18.37 -21.59 31.06
CA PRO A 4 -17.39 -21.99 30.05
C PRO A 4 -16.09 -22.55 30.63
N LYS A 5 -15.82 -22.30 31.95
CA LYS A 5 -14.58 -22.77 32.60
C LYS A 5 -14.75 -24.11 33.30
N CYS A 6 -15.88 -24.39 33.94
CA CYS A 6 -16.08 -25.60 34.75
C CYS A 6 -17.36 -26.38 34.43
N GLN A 7 -18.14 -25.95 33.42
CA GLN A 7 -19.38 -26.55 32.91
C GLN A 7 -20.51 -26.65 33.96
N ASN A 8 -20.35 -26.04 35.13
CA ASN A 8 -21.41 -26.00 36.13
C ASN A 8 -22.57 -25.10 35.70
N THR A 9 -23.78 -25.44 36.08
CA THR A 9 -24.99 -24.64 35.78
C THR A 9 -24.94 -23.32 36.52
N ILE A 10 -25.12 -22.18 35.83
CA ILE A 10 -25.10 -20.84 36.36
C ILE A 10 -26.46 -20.20 36.08
N ASN A 11 -26.99 -19.42 37.02
CA ASN A 11 -28.18 -18.61 36.79
C ASN A 11 -27.84 -17.50 35.77
N PRO A 12 -28.71 -17.18 34.80
CA PRO A 12 -28.44 -16.12 33.80
C PRO A 12 -28.16 -14.74 34.38
N THR A 13 -28.60 -14.52 35.63
CA THR A 13 -28.42 -13.24 36.36
C THR A 13 -27.14 -13.17 37.20
N ASP A 14 -26.43 -14.29 37.38
CA ASP A 14 -25.24 -14.32 38.24
C ASP A 14 -24.01 -13.82 37.44
N ARG A 15 -23.31 -12.85 38.03
CA ARG A 15 -22.09 -12.29 37.49
C ARG A 15 -20.89 -13.24 37.62
N PHE A 16 -20.85 -14.06 38.65
CA PHE A 16 -19.75 -14.96 38.94
C PHE A 16 -20.24 -16.40 39.07
N CYS A 17 -19.48 -17.36 38.56
CA CYS A 17 -19.75 -18.77 38.78
C CYS A 17 -19.48 -19.12 40.25
N SER A 18 -20.51 -19.57 40.97
CA SER A 18 -20.44 -19.94 42.39
C SER A 18 -19.44 -21.07 42.69
N LYS A 19 -19.08 -21.88 41.68
CA LYS A 19 -18.19 -23.02 41.85
C LYS A 19 -16.71 -22.70 41.55
N CYS A 20 -16.40 -21.83 40.57
CA CYS A 20 -15.02 -21.55 40.15
C CYS A 20 -14.65 -20.07 40.11
N GLY A 21 -15.57 -19.16 40.49
CA GLY A 21 -15.32 -17.72 40.49
C GLY A 21 -15.18 -17.06 39.10
N TYR A 22 -15.50 -17.78 38.02
CA TYR A 22 -15.40 -17.21 36.67
C TYR A 22 -16.41 -16.09 36.50
N ASP A 23 -15.96 -14.89 36.07
CA ASP A 23 -16.82 -13.74 35.77
C ASP A 23 -17.54 -13.96 34.43
N THR A 24 -18.84 -14.23 34.47
CA THR A 24 -19.69 -14.53 33.30
C THR A 24 -20.02 -13.28 32.48
N GLN A 25 -19.82 -12.07 33.06
CA GLN A 25 -20.00 -10.81 32.34
C GLN A 25 -18.70 -10.28 31.73
N LYS A 26 -17.55 -10.86 32.04
CA LYS A 26 -16.36 -10.71 31.23
C LYS A 26 -16.54 -11.55 29.97
N GLN A 27 -17.39 -11.09 29.04
CA GLN A 27 -17.12 -11.35 27.65
C GLN A 27 -15.70 -10.83 27.43
N GLU A 28 -14.75 -11.76 27.30
CA GLU A 28 -13.48 -11.43 26.68
C GLU A 28 -13.87 -10.86 25.31
N THR A 29 -13.94 -9.56 25.19
CA THR A 29 -13.86 -8.90 23.91
C THR A 29 -12.63 -9.51 23.27
N PRO A 30 -12.76 -10.32 22.18
CA PRO A 30 -11.61 -10.90 21.53
C PRO A 30 -10.72 -9.72 21.21
N VAL A 31 -9.55 -9.70 21.80
CA VAL A 31 -8.61 -8.58 21.78
C VAL A 31 -8.43 -8.28 20.29
N GLN A 32 -8.94 -7.14 19.85
CA GLN A 32 -8.90 -6.69 18.44
C GLN A 32 -7.46 -6.74 17.91
N ASN A 33 -6.49 -6.69 18.83
CA ASN A 33 -5.07 -6.88 18.62
C ASN A 33 -4.68 -8.32 18.22
N SER A 34 -5.38 -9.35 18.72
CA SER A 34 -5.08 -10.75 18.33
C SER A 34 -5.54 -11.05 16.91
N ALA A 35 -6.69 -10.51 16.50
CA ALA A 35 -7.18 -10.68 15.13
C ALA A 35 -6.28 -9.95 14.11
N LEU A 36 -5.79 -8.77 14.45
CA LEU A 36 -4.88 -8.01 13.59
C LEU A 36 -3.48 -8.67 13.53
N ALA A 37 -2.98 -9.18 14.66
CA ALA A 37 -1.72 -9.92 14.72
C ALA A 37 -1.77 -11.22 13.92
N LEU A 38 -2.89 -11.95 13.97
CA LEU A 38 -3.09 -13.14 13.16
C LEU A 38 -3.17 -12.81 11.67
N GLN A 39 -3.88 -11.73 11.30
CA GLN A 39 -3.94 -11.27 9.93
C GLN A 39 -2.57 -10.81 9.41
N SER A 40 -1.76 -10.13 10.22
CA SER A 40 -0.41 -9.74 9.83
C SER A 40 0.50 -10.94 9.59
N LYS A 41 0.45 -11.97 10.44
CA LYS A 41 1.20 -13.21 10.25
C LYS A 41 0.81 -13.91 8.94
N ASN A 42 -0.49 -14.06 8.68
CA ASN A 42 -0.99 -14.64 7.44
C ASN A 42 -0.58 -13.80 6.22
N TYR A 43 -0.59 -12.47 6.36
CA TYR A 43 -0.16 -11.53 5.32
C TYR A 43 1.33 -11.73 4.95
N PHE A 44 2.21 -11.82 5.95
CA PHE A 44 3.63 -12.07 5.68
C PHE A 44 3.89 -13.45 5.05
N GLN A 45 3.11 -14.46 5.38
CA GLN A 45 3.16 -15.75 4.68
C GLN A 45 2.69 -15.63 3.22
N ALA A 46 1.65 -14.85 2.97
CA ALA A 46 1.12 -14.60 1.64
C ALA A 46 2.08 -13.83 0.73
N LEU A 47 2.99 -13.01 1.28
CA LEU A 47 4.03 -12.32 0.49
C LEU A 47 4.88 -13.30 -0.35
N PHE A 48 5.14 -14.49 0.17
CA PHE A 48 5.93 -15.51 -0.53
C PHE A 48 5.08 -16.49 -1.34
N SER A 49 3.75 -16.38 -1.23
CA SER A 49 2.79 -17.21 -1.96
C SER A 49 1.68 -16.37 -2.63
N HIS A 50 2.02 -15.15 -3.06
CA HIS A 50 1.08 -14.17 -3.59
C HIS A 50 0.24 -14.69 -4.78
N ASP A 51 0.78 -15.56 -5.60
CA ASP A 51 0.05 -16.20 -6.71
C ASP A 51 -1.21 -16.96 -6.25
N LYS A 52 -1.10 -17.69 -5.14
CA LYS A 52 -2.24 -18.41 -4.55
C LYS A 52 -3.24 -17.46 -3.92
N GLU A 53 -2.73 -16.41 -3.27
CA GLU A 53 -3.55 -15.41 -2.60
C GLU A 53 -4.36 -14.58 -3.60
N ILE A 54 -3.76 -14.11 -4.70
CA ILE A 54 -4.45 -13.38 -5.76
C ILE A 54 -5.55 -14.24 -6.39
N SER A 55 -5.29 -15.53 -6.59
CA SER A 55 -6.26 -16.48 -7.15
C SER A 55 -7.37 -16.86 -6.15
N SER A 56 -7.21 -16.55 -4.86
CA SER A 56 -8.22 -16.79 -3.83
C SER A 56 -9.30 -15.69 -3.83
N THR A 57 -10.44 -15.94 -3.21
CA THR A 57 -11.47 -14.92 -2.96
C THR A 57 -11.21 -14.10 -1.70
N HIS A 58 -10.16 -14.45 -0.94
CA HIS A 58 -9.83 -13.78 0.30
C HIS A 58 -9.29 -12.36 0.06
N ALA A 59 -9.74 -11.41 0.87
CA ALA A 59 -9.24 -10.04 0.88
C ALA A 59 -8.87 -9.66 2.32
N TYR A 60 -7.67 -9.15 2.51
CA TYR A 60 -7.26 -8.64 3.82
C TYR A 60 -8.10 -7.44 4.26
N SER A 61 -8.07 -7.14 5.54
CA SER A 61 -8.86 -6.02 6.06
C SER A 61 -8.39 -4.70 5.45
N THR A 62 -9.33 -3.82 5.14
CA THR A 62 -9.04 -2.47 4.60
C THR A 62 -8.13 -1.68 5.56
N LYS A 63 -8.26 -1.92 6.87
CA LYS A 63 -7.39 -1.29 7.89
C LYS A 63 -5.93 -1.71 7.71
N LEU A 64 -5.65 -2.99 7.45
CA LEU A 64 -4.29 -3.47 7.20
C LEU A 64 -3.72 -2.88 5.89
N SER A 65 -4.51 -2.88 4.81
CA SER A 65 -4.08 -2.31 3.54
C SER A 65 -3.77 -0.81 3.66
N LEU A 66 -4.62 -0.04 4.35
CA LEU A 66 -4.39 1.38 4.60
C LEU A 66 -3.18 1.64 5.50
N ALA A 67 -2.96 0.80 6.52
CA ALA A 67 -1.78 0.90 7.38
C ALA A 67 -0.48 0.68 6.59
N LEU A 68 -0.45 -0.28 5.67
CA LEU A 68 0.70 -0.55 4.80
C LEU A 68 0.93 0.58 3.78
N ILE A 69 -0.13 1.11 3.19
CA ILE A 69 -0.03 2.30 2.31
C ILE A 69 0.55 3.48 3.12
N GLY A 70 0.03 3.72 4.32
CA GLY A 70 0.53 4.77 5.21
C GLY A 70 2.01 4.57 5.58
N ALA A 71 2.42 3.33 5.87
CA ALA A 71 3.83 3.00 6.12
C ALA A 71 4.72 3.27 4.89
N GLY A 72 4.23 2.94 3.69
CA GLY A 72 4.95 3.23 2.44
C GLY A 72 5.10 4.74 2.19
N ILE A 73 4.04 5.50 2.37
CA ILE A 73 4.07 6.97 2.25
C ILE A 73 5.04 7.57 3.28
N LEU A 74 4.98 7.11 4.54
CA LEU A 74 5.88 7.55 5.60
C LEU A 74 7.34 7.27 5.25
N ALA A 75 7.64 6.08 4.72
CA ALA A 75 8.99 5.72 4.27
C ALA A 75 9.49 6.66 3.16
N ILE A 76 8.64 6.99 2.17
CA ILE A 76 8.99 7.97 1.12
C ILE A 76 9.28 9.34 1.71
N VAL A 77 8.44 9.80 2.65
CA VAL A 77 8.62 11.10 3.32
C VAL A 77 9.94 11.13 4.10
N ILE A 78 10.25 10.08 4.85
CA ILE A 78 11.52 9.99 5.60
C ILE A 78 12.71 10.01 4.63
N LEU A 79 12.66 9.23 3.55
CA LEU A 79 13.72 9.21 2.54
C LEU A 79 13.98 10.61 1.96
N LEU A 80 12.91 11.35 1.66
CA LEU A 80 13.01 12.71 1.14
C LEU A 80 13.57 13.69 2.17
N LEU A 81 13.11 13.64 3.42
CA LEU A 81 13.63 14.50 4.48
C LEU A 81 15.13 14.26 4.70
N VAL A 82 15.55 13.00 4.68
CA VAL A 82 16.96 12.64 4.83
C VAL A 82 17.78 13.11 3.61
N ALA A 83 17.23 12.94 2.38
CA ALA A 83 17.91 13.36 1.16
C ALA A 83 17.98 14.89 0.99
N THR A 84 17.02 15.64 1.54
CA THR A 84 16.93 17.11 1.40
C THR A 84 17.50 17.87 2.60
N HIS A 85 17.97 17.17 3.62
CA HIS A 85 18.50 17.80 4.85
C HIS A 85 19.65 18.80 4.58
N GLU A 86 20.41 18.58 3.53
CA GLU A 86 21.53 19.46 3.15
C GLU A 86 21.11 20.66 2.28
N VAL A 87 19.83 20.73 1.87
CA VAL A 87 19.32 21.78 0.97
C VAL A 87 18.51 22.79 1.77
N GLU A 88 19.16 23.80 2.33
CA GLU A 88 18.59 24.76 3.28
C GLU A 88 17.41 25.63 2.79
N LYS A 89 17.11 25.67 1.49
CA LYS A 89 16.16 26.64 0.90
C LYS A 89 14.81 26.10 0.46
N ILE A 90 14.53 24.81 0.69
CA ILE A 90 13.30 24.19 0.21
C ILE A 90 12.31 24.03 1.36
N SER A 91 11.06 24.55 1.21
CA SER A 91 9.98 24.24 2.15
C SER A 91 9.61 22.76 2.04
N PRO A 92 10.04 21.89 2.95
CA PRO A 92 9.83 20.45 2.85
C PRO A 92 8.33 20.11 2.91
N LEU A 93 7.53 20.92 3.61
CA LEU A 93 6.12 20.65 3.83
C LEU A 93 5.30 20.62 2.52
N GLN A 94 5.54 21.56 1.60
CA GLN A 94 4.81 21.62 0.33
C GLN A 94 5.11 20.42 -0.56
N ILE A 95 6.37 19.97 -0.57
CA ILE A 95 6.80 18.80 -1.33
C ILE A 95 6.17 17.54 -0.75
N ILE A 96 6.21 17.39 0.57
CA ILE A 96 5.61 16.26 1.28
C ILE A 96 4.13 16.13 0.97
N ILE A 97 3.36 17.23 1.08
CA ILE A 97 1.92 17.23 0.78
C ILE A 97 1.66 16.80 -0.66
N LYS A 98 2.41 17.34 -1.63
CA LYS A 98 2.25 16.95 -3.04
C LYS A 98 2.54 15.48 -3.27
N ILE A 99 3.61 14.97 -2.70
CA ILE A 99 3.98 13.55 -2.85
C ILE A 99 2.93 12.63 -2.23
N ILE A 100 2.41 12.98 -1.05
CA ILE A 100 1.32 12.21 -0.42
C ILE A 100 0.09 12.19 -1.36
N MET A 101 -0.32 13.34 -1.87
CA MET A 101 -1.48 13.43 -2.77
C MET A 101 -1.24 12.64 -4.07
N LEU A 102 -0.08 12.78 -4.69
CA LEU A 102 0.25 12.11 -5.94
C LEU A 102 0.35 10.60 -5.77
N THR A 103 0.95 10.14 -4.66
CA THR A 103 1.02 8.70 -4.34
C THR A 103 -0.37 8.13 -4.09
N ALA A 104 -1.23 8.84 -3.34
CA ALA A 104 -2.61 8.42 -3.11
C ALA A 104 -3.42 8.37 -4.41
N MET A 105 -3.29 9.36 -5.28
CA MET A 105 -3.93 9.38 -6.60
C MET A 105 -3.43 8.24 -7.50
N SER A 106 -2.13 7.97 -7.49
CA SER A 106 -1.55 6.89 -8.28
C SER A 106 -2.07 5.53 -7.82
N ILE A 107 -2.05 5.25 -6.50
CA ILE A 107 -2.55 3.98 -5.94
C ILE A 107 -4.05 3.84 -6.21
N GLY A 108 -4.84 4.87 -5.90
CA GLY A 108 -6.29 4.87 -6.09
C GLY A 108 -6.68 4.74 -7.55
N GLY A 109 -6.08 5.53 -8.43
CA GLY A 109 -6.34 5.52 -9.88
C GLY A 109 -5.98 4.18 -10.51
N THR A 110 -4.81 3.64 -10.21
CA THR A 110 -4.37 2.33 -10.72
C THR A 110 -5.27 1.20 -10.22
N THR A 111 -5.59 1.17 -8.93
CA THR A 111 -6.47 0.15 -8.34
C THR A 111 -7.87 0.21 -8.94
N TYR A 112 -8.42 1.42 -9.12
CA TYR A 112 -9.71 1.62 -9.75
C TYR A 112 -9.70 1.20 -11.24
N LEU A 113 -8.63 1.53 -11.98
CA LEU A 113 -8.49 1.15 -13.37
C LEU A 113 -8.46 -0.37 -13.55
N ILE A 114 -7.69 -1.08 -12.72
CA ILE A 114 -7.67 -2.55 -12.72
C ILE A 114 -9.07 -3.10 -12.43
N HIS A 115 -9.70 -2.60 -11.37
CA HIS A 115 -11.05 -3.01 -10.99
C HIS A 115 -12.05 -2.81 -12.12
N PHE A 116 -12.04 -1.64 -12.76
CA PHE A 116 -12.92 -1.31 -13.89
C PHE A 116 -12.71 -2.26 -15.08
N LEU A 117 -11.46 -2.49 -15.47
CA LEU A 117 -11.15 -3.38 -16.61
C LEU A 117 -11.54 -4.82 -16.33
N VAL A 118 -11.26 -5.32 -15.13
CA VAL A 118 -11.64 -6.67 -14.73
C VAL A 118 -13.17 -6.81 -14.72
N GLN A 119 -13.90 -5.88 -14.13
CA GLN A 119 -15.38 -5.95 -14.12
C GLN A 119 -16.00 -5.86 -15.52
N LYS A 120 -15.38 -5.07 -16.43
CA LYS A 120 -15.93 -4.85 -17.76
C LYS A 120 -15.63 -5.99 -18.73
N PHE A 121 -14.46 -6.60 -18.62
CA PHE A 121 -13.96 -7.53 -19.63
C PHE A 121 -13.80 -8.98 -19.15
N THR A 122 -14.06 -9.27 -17.87
CA THR A 122 -14.07 -10.63 -17.35
C THR A 122 -15.46 -11.04 -16.86
N ASP A 123 -15.68 -12.33 -16.72
CA ASP A 123 -16.94 -12.92 -16.22
C ASP A 123 -17.09 -12.82 -14.69
N GLN A 124 -16.03 -12.44 -13.96
CA GLN A 124 -16.07 -12.33 -12.51
C GLN A 124 -16.14 -10.89 -12.01
N LYS A 125 -16.95 -10.68 -10.97
CA LYS A 125 -17.05 -9.41 -10.26
C LYS A 125 -16.12 -9.41 -9.04
N ILE A 126 -14.88 -8.98 -9.24
CA ILE A 126 -13.90 -8.85 -8.15
C ILE A 126 -14.17 -7.54 -7.40
N PRO A 127 -14.40 -7.54 -6.08
CA PRO A 127 -14.65 -6.30 -5.34
C PRO A 127 -13.39 -5.44 -5.28
N LEU A 128 -13.55 -4.11 -5.31
CA LEU A 128 -12.45 -3.13 -5.24
C LEU A 128 -11.53 -3.38 -4.03
N LYS A 129 -12.12 -3.78 -2.90
CA LYS A 129 -11.37 -4.14 -1.69
C LYS A 129 -10.35 -5.25 -1.94
N LYS A 130 -10.70 -6.27 -2.74
CA LYS A 130 -9.80 -7.37 -3.09
C LYS A 130 -8.66 -6.86 -3.98
N VAL A 131 -8.98 -6.07 -5.01
CA VAL A 131 -7.98 -5.48 -5.91
C VAL A 131 -6.99 -4.61 -5.13
N LEU A 132 -7.48 -3.76 -4.21
CA LEU A 132 -6.64 -2.95 -3.34
C LEU A 132 -5.74 -3.80 -2.44
N SER A 133 -6.31 -4.84 -1.82
CA SER A 133 -5.59 -5.77 -0.95
C SER A 133 -4.44 -6.46 -1.69
N ASP A 134 -4.70 -6.98 -2.88
CA ASP A 134 -3.70 -7.69 -3.70
C ASP A 134 -2.64 -6.73 -4.26
N TYR A 135 -3.06 -5.51 -4.65
CA TYR A 135 -2.14 -4.47 -5.08
C TYR A 135 -1.14 -4.10 -3.98
N VAL A 136 -1.65 -3.90 -2.74
CA VAL A 136 -0.81 -3.59 -1.57
C VAL A 136 0.11 -4.76 -1.23
N LEU A 137 -0.39 -6.00 -1.33
CA LEU A 137 0.41 -7.21 -1.07
C LEU A 137 1.66 -7.26 -1.96
N ILE A 138 1.50 -7.07 -3.27
CA ILE A 138 2.63 -7.08 -4.22
C ILE A 138 3.57 -5.90 -3.95
N ASN A 139 3.03 -4.70 -3.70
CA ASN A 139 3.83 -3.50 -3.48
C ASN A 139 4.52 -3.45 -2.11
N THR A 140 4.28 -4.40 -1.21
CA THR A 140 5.02 -4.50 0.05
C THR A 140 6.52 -4.69 -0.18
N PHE A 141 6.92 -5.38 -1.26
CA PHE A 141 8.34 -5.47 -1.65
C PHE A 141 8.94 -4.12 -2.05
N ALA A 142 8.15 -3.23 -2.66
CA ALA A 142 8.59 -1.85 -2.94
C ALA A 142 8.82 -1.07 -1.64
N ILE A 143 7.93 -1.23 -0.65
CA ILE A 143 8.08 -0.61 0.66
C ILE A 143 9.36 -1.12 1.35
N ILE A 144 9.60 -2.43 1.33
CA ILE A 144 10.82 -3.03 1.89
C ILE A 144 12.06 -2.46 1.19
N SER A 145 12.04 -2.31 -0.13
CA SER A 145 13.15 -1.73 -0.90
C SER A 145 13.42 -0.27 -0.51
N ILE A 146 12.37 0.53 -0.27
CA ILE A 146 12.52 1.91 0.20
C ILE A 146 13.15 1.94 1.61
N LEU A 147 12.72 1.06 2.51
CA LEU A 147 13.29 0.95 3.85
C LEU A 147 14.78 0.57 3.80
N LEU A 148 15.16 -0.36 2.91
CA LEU A 148 16.56 -0.71 2.69
C LEU A 148 17.35 0.49 2.12
N ALA A 149 16.77 1.26 1.20
CA ALA A 149 17.40 2.48 0.70
C ALA A 149 17.69 3.48 1.82
N ILE A 150 16.74 3.69 2.75
CA ILE A 150 16.92 4.56 3.92
C ILE A 150 18.07 4.06 4.81
N VAL A 151 18.07 2.77 5.14
CA VAL A 151 19.13 2.17 5.96
C VAL A 151 20.50 2.35 5.30
N CYS A 152 20.62 2.03 4.01
CA CYS A 152 21.88 2.19 3.26
C CYS A 152 22.33 3.65 3.19
N PHE A 153 21.39 4.59 3.10
CA PHE A 153 21.70 6.02 3.13
C PHE A 153 22.27 6.44 4.49
N LEU A 154 21.65 6.01 5.60
CA LEU A 154 22.08 6.34 6.96
C LEU A 154 23.47 5.78 7.29
N ILE A 155 23.81 4.59 6.80
CA ILE A 155 25.16 4.01 6.97
C ILE A 155 26.17 4.50 5.92
N LYS A 156 25.78 5.49 5.09
CA LYS A 156 26.61 6.15 4.08
C LYS A 156 27.25 5.20 3.06
N VAL A 157 26.53 4.16 2.64
CA VAL A 157 26.96 3.27 1.56
C VAL A 157 26.71 3.93 0.22
N ASN A 158 27.74 4.06 -0.60
CA ASN A 158 27.64 4.67 -1.93
C ASN A 158 26.85 3.77 -2.89
N TYR A 159 26.03 4.40 -3.75
CA TYR A 159 25.23 3.78 -4.84
C TYR A 159 24.15 2.78 -4.42
N LEU A 160 24.20 2.17 -3.25
CA LEU A 160 23.23 1.18 -2.81
C LEU A 160 21.84 1.79 -2.54
N PRO A 161 21.71 2.98 -1.93
CA PRO A 161 20.42 3.64 -1.77
C PRO A 161 19.70 3.89 -3.09
N GLN A 162 20.44 4.34 -4.11
CA GLN A 162 19.90 4.59 -5.46
C GLN A 162 19.42 3.30 -6.10
N PHE A 163 20.17 2.20 -5.95
CA PHE A 163 19.78 0.88 -6.44
C PHE A 163 18.47 0.41 -5.83
N PHE A 164 18.32 0.45 -4.50
CA PHE A 164 17.09 0.04 -3.83
C PHE A 164 15.91 0.95 -4.15
N PHE A 165 16.15 2.24 -4.31
CA PHE A 165 15.13 3.19 -4.75
C PHE A 165 14.64 2.89 -6.18
N LEU A 166 15.56 2.62 -7.10
CA LEU A 166 15.23 2.21 -8.46
C LEU A 166 14.44 0.90 -8.48
N MET A 167 14.83 -0.09 -7.66
CA MET A 167 14.10 -1.34 -7.50
C MET A 167 12.67 -1.11 -7.00
N ALA A 168 12.47 -0.20 -6.05
CA ALA A 168 11.14 0.14 -5.56
C ALA A 168 10.25 0.74 -6.67
N ILE A 169 10.80 1.63 -7.50
CA ILE A 169 10.10 2.22 -8.65
C ILE A 169 9.72 1.12 -9.66
N LEU A 170 10.65 0.22 -9.98
CA LEU A 170 10.38 -0.88 -10.92
C LEU A 170 9.28 -1.81 -10.41
N ILE A 171 9.33 -2.21 -9.12
CA ILE A 171 8.29 -3.04 -8.51
C ILE A 171 6.94 -2.32 -8.58
N PHE A 172 6.89 -1.05 -8.20
CA PHE A 172 5.66 -0.25 -8.20
C PHE A 172 5.06 -0.10 -9.60
N THR A 173 5.90 0.01 -10.63
CA THR A 173 5.47 0.16 -12.02
C THR A 173 4.99 -1.16 -12.63
N VAL A 174 5.64 -2.28 -12.28
CA VAL A 174 5.34 -3.61 -12.84
C VAL A 174 4.16 -4.28 -12.11
N SER A 175 3.99 -4.01 -10.81
CA SER A 175 2.95 -4.63 -9.96
C SER A 175 1.54 -4.59 -10.55
N PRO A 176 1.03 -3.45 -11.06
CA PRO A 176 -0.33 -3.39 -11.58
C PRO A 176 -0.52 -4.20 -12.85
N LEU A 177 0.52 -4.25 -13.69
CA LEU A 177 0.50 -5.07 -14.92
C LEU A 177 0.46 -6.56 -14.58
N TYR A 178 1.28 -6.99 -13.62
CA TYR A 178 1.28 -8.35 -13.12
C TYR A 178 -0.08 -8.73 -12.53
N LEU A 179 -0.66 -7.87 -11.66
CA LEU A 179 -1.96 -8.11 -11.04
C LEU A 179 -3.08 -8.25 -12.07
N LEU A 180 -3.13 -7.33 -13.04
CA LEU A 180 -4.11 -7.38 -14.13
C LEU A 180 -3.94 -8.66 -14.96
N SER A 181 -2.71 -8.98 -15.37
CA SER A 181 -2.39 -10.20 -16.13
C SER A 181 -2.85 -11.46 -15.39
N LYS A 182 -2.64 -11.51 -14.08
CA LYS A 182 -3.07 -12.64 -13.25
C LYS A 182 -4.59 -12.78 -13.21
N TYR A 183 -5.33 -11.70 -13.02
CA TYR A 183 -6.80 -11.73 -13.06
C TYR A 183 -7.34 -12.16 -14.42
N ILE A 184 -6.73 -11.67 -15.51
CA ILE A 184 -7.15 -12.04 -16.87
C ILE A 184 -6.86 -13.52 -17.15
N SER A 185 -5.72 -14.05 -16.69
CA SER A 185 -5.34 -15.44 -16.94
C SER A 185 -6.17 -16.47 -16.17
N THR A 186 -6.79 -16.05 -15.05
CA THR A 186 -7.62 -16.93 -14.21
C THR A 186 -9.11 -16.95 -14.61
N HIS A 187 -9.54 -16.05 -15.51
CA HIS A 187 -10.94 -15.87 -15.85
C HIS A 187 -11.17 -15.80 -17.36
N LYS A 188 -12.40 -16.14 -17.79
CA LYS A 188 -12.78 -15.95 -19.19
C LYS A 188 -12.91 -14.45 -19.48
N THR A 189 -12.38 -14.03 -20.62
CA THR A 189 -12.39 -12.63 -21.05
C THR A 189 -13.30 -12.46 -22.27
N SER A 190 -14.01 -11.35 -22.35
CA SER A 190 -14.88 -10.99 -23.48
C SER A 190 -14.10 -10.59 -24.73
N ILE A 191 -12.86 -10.11 -24.55
CA ILE A 191 -11.92 -9.78 -25.63
C ILE A 191 -10.56 -10.43 -25.34
N GLY A 192 -9.69 -10.50 -26.35
CA GLY A 192 -8.37 -11.09 -26.15
C GLY A 192 -7.56 -10.38 -25.06
N SER A 193 -6.91 -11.16 -24.19
CA SER A 193 -6.14 -10.66 -23.04
C SER A 193 -5.11 -9.58 -23.43
N TYR A 194 -4.53 -9.68 -24.62
CA TYR A 194 -3.61 -8.69 -25.17
C TYR A 194 -4.22 -7.28 -25.25
N TYR A 195 -5.49 -7.18 -25.72
CA TYR A 195 -6.16 -5.89 -25.87
C TYR A 195 -6.49 -5.26 -24.52
N ILE A 196 -6.85 -6.06 -23.51
CA ILE A 196 -7.11 -5.56 -22.16
C ILE A 196 -5.83 -4.97 -21.56
N ILE A 197 -4.70 -5.67 -21.74
CA ILE A 197 -3.38 -5.20 -21.28
C ILE A 197 -2.99 -3.91 -22.03
N LEU A 198 -3.23 -3.83 -23.34
CA LEU A 198 -2.93 -2.64 -24.12
C LEU A 198 -3.76 -1.43 -23.67
N ILE A 199 -5.07 -1.61 -23.46
CA ILE A 199 -5.95 -0.57 -22.91
C ILE A 199 -5.45 -0.10 -21.55
N PHE A 200 -5.07 -1.05 -20.68
CA PHE A 200 -4.50 -0.74 -19.38
C PHE A 200 -3.22 0.10 -19.51
N LEU A 201 -2.28 -0.31 -20.36
CA LEU A 201 -1.01 0.40 -20.53
C LEU A 201 -1.23 1.84 -21.03
N VAL A 202 -2.14 2.05 -21.99
CA VAL A 202 -2.47 3.39 -22.48
C VAL A 202 -3.09 4.24 -21.37
N ALA A 203 -4.07 3.71 -20.65
CA ALA A 203 -4.73 4.44 -19.55
C ALA A 203 -3.77 4.71 -18.38
N GLN A 204 -2.92 3.75 -18.03
CA GLN A 204 -1.91 3.89 -16.99
C GLN A 204 -0.84 4.92 -17.38
N SER A 205 -0.40 4.92 -18.63
CA SER A 205 0.56 5.91 -19.14
C SER A 205 -0.03 7.31 -19.09
N PHE A 206 -1.32 7.47 -19.44
CA PHE A 206 -2.00 8.76 -19.34
C PHE A 206 -2.12 9.22 -17.88
N LEU A 207 -2.49 8.33 -16.96
CA LEU A 207 -2.53 8.63 -15.52
C LEU A 207 -1.14 9.07 -15.02
N MET A 208 -0.08 8.35 -15.38
CA MET A 208 1.29 8.68 -14.99
C MET A 208 1.78 9.99 -15.62
N PHE A 209 1.37 10.29 -16.85
CA PHE A 209 1.67 11.56 -17.50
C PHE A 209 1.06 12.74 -16.74
N MET A 210 -0.23 12.67 -16.41
CA MET A 210 -0.93 13.71 -15.63
C MET A 210 -0.28 13.95 -14.26
N ILE A 211 0.13 12.87 -13.58
CA ILE A 211 0.84 12.96 -12.30
C ILE A 211 2.24 13.54 -12.51
N GLY A 212 2.98 13.07 -13.52
CA GLY A 212 4.32 13.51 -13.85
C GLY A 212 4.40 14.98 -14.23
N GLU A 213 3.44 15.47 -15.00
CA GLU A 213 3.34 16.89 -15.36
C GLU A 213 3.21 17.77 -14.10
N SER A 214 2.36 17.37 -13.15
CA SER A 214 2.18 18.10 -11.89
C SER A 214 3.48 18.17 -11.06
N ILE A 215 4.28 17.10 -11.06
CA ILE A 215 5.59 17.09 -10.41
C ILE A 215 6.58 17.96 -11.18
N PHE A 216 6.66 17.79 -12.50
CA PHE A 216 7.60 18.52 -13.36
C PHE A 216 7.41 20.02 -13.26
N VAL A 217 6.16 20.52 -13.36
CA VAL A 217 5.83 21.95 -13.19
C VAL A 217 6.24 22.47 -11.81
N SER A 218 6.12 21.64 -10.77
CA SER A 218 6.50 22.03 -9.42
C SER A 218 8.02 22.11 -9.24
N VAL A 219 8.76 21.17 -9.81
CA VAL A 219 10.23 21.15 -9.77
C VAL A 219 10.81 22.30 -10.59
N THR A 220 10.29 22.56 -11.80
CA THR A 220 10.76 23.64 -12.66
C THR A 220 10.53 25.01 -12.04
N LYS A 221 9.35 25.26 -11.41
CA LYS A 221 9.11 26.50 -10.67
C LYS A 221 10.12 26.68 -9.54
N MET A 222 10.36 25.63 -8.76
CA MET A 222 11.28 25.66 -7.64
C MET A 222 12.73 25.93 -8.08
N THR A 223 13.18 25.33 -9.18
CA THR A 223 14.50 25.60 -9.75
C THR A 223 14.61 27.01 -10.32
N ALA A 224 13.54 27.54 -10.94
CA ALA A 224 13.49 28.91 -11.44
C ALA A 224 13.57 29.93 -10.29
N ASP A 225 12.76 29.74 -9.24
CA ASP A 225 12.77 30.59 -8.04
C ASP A 225 14.14 30.55 -7.34
N PHE A 226 14.77 29.38 -7.29
CA PHE A 226 16.13 29.25 -6.75
C PHE A 226 17.15 30.04 -7.57
N MET A 227 17.13 29.92 -8.90
CA MET A 227 18.05 30.67 -9.78
C MET A 227 17.82 32.18 -9.67
N GLN A 228 16.55 32.62 -9.63
CA GLN A 228 16.21 34.05 -9.53
C GLN A 228 16.68 34.66 -8.20
N ASN A 229 16.50 33.94 -7.09
CA ASN A 229 16.96 34.38 -5.77
C ASN A 229 18.50 34.39 -5.68
N SER A 230 19.18 33.45 -6.33
CA SER A 230 20.66 33.42 -6.37
C SER A 230 21.22 34.58 -7.16
N ILE A 231 20.57 35.02 -8.23
CA ILE A 231 20.97 36.19 -9.03
C ILE A 231 20.73 37.49 -8.24
N GLN A 232 19.60 37.59 -7.48
CA GLN A 232 19.28 38.78 -6.70
C GLN A 232 20.15 38.95 -5.43
N SER A 233 20.62 37.85 -4.85
CA SER A 233 21.45 37.88 -3.65
C SER A 233 22.91 38.24 -3.95
N GLY A 234 23.29 38.52 -5.20
CA GLY A 234 24.59 39.05 -5.64
C GLY A 234 25.75 38.21 -5.17
N TRP A 235 26.23 37.39 -6.01
CA TRP A 235 27.64 36.97 -5.95
C TRP A 235 28.51 38.11 -6.47
#